data_7ef8d3a3f35e213f97247684e93f69bf
#
_entry.id   7ef8d3a3f35e213f97247684e93f69bf
#
_cell.length_a   1.000
_cell.length_b   1.000
_cell.length_c   1.000
_cell.angle_alpha   90.00
_cell.angle_beta   90.00
_cell.angle_gamma   90.00
#
_symmetry.space_group_name_H-M   'P 1'
#
loop_
_entity.id
_entity.type
_entity.pdbx_description
1 polymer ?
#
loop_
_entity_poly.entity_id
_entity_poly.type
_entity_poly.pdbx_seq_one_letter_code
_entity_poly.pdbx_strand_id
1 'polypeptide(L)'
;MSYHNGSIWPHDNALIALGLARYGLRRSVERVFKGLFDAATYMEMRRLPELFCGFQRSRGRGPTHYPVACSPQAWASATPFTLIEASLGLQFDPVANEIRLRNPRLPSFVDELVLRNLQLKQSSVDLKVRRHANEVSVEILERRGQVQVSVVFS
;
A
#
# COMPACT_ATOMS: atom_id res chain seq x y z
N MET A 1 -26.50 9.74 3.30
CA MET A 1 -25.24 9.52 2.57
C MET A 1 -25.31 10.20 1.21
N SER A 2 -24.27 10.90 0.83
CA SER A 2 -24.13 11.51 -0.50
C SER A 2 -22.73 11.22 -1.04
N TYR A 3 -22.48 11.63 -2.29
CA TYR A 3 -21.21 11.38 -2.97
C TYR A 3 -19.98 11.81 -2.13
N HIS A 4 -20.02 12.97 -1.48
CA HIS A 4 -18.94 13.47 -0.62
C HIS A 4 -19.13 13.19 0.88
N ASN A 5 -20.35 12.88 1.32
CA ASN A 5 -20.67 12.73 2.74
C ASN A 5 -20.97 11.27 3.09
N GLY A 6 -20.06 10.66 3.84
CA GLY A 6 -20.17 9.28 4.30
C GLY A 6 -19.72 8.22 3.29
N SER A 7 -19.12 8.62 2.17
CA SER A 7 -18.48 7.71 1.21
C SER A 7 -17.02 7.47 1.58
N ILE A 8 -16.49 6.32 1.19
CA ILE A 8 -15.09 5.93 1.40
C ILE A 8 -14.35 6.03 0.06
N TRP A 9 -13.34 6.86 0.03
CA TRP A 9 -12.49 7.12 -1.13
C TRP A 9 -11.16 6.39 -0.94
N PRO A 10 -10.86 5.35 -1.73
CA PRO A 10 -9.66 4.54 -1.54
C PRO A 10 -8.35 5.34 -1.61
N HIS A 11 -8.22 6.23 -2.59
CA HIS A 11 -7.02 7.05 -2.76
C HIS A 11 -6.81 8.07 -1.64
N ASP A 12 -7.88 8.67 -1.09
CA ASP A 12 -7.76 9.55 0.10
C ASP A 12 -7.26 8.75 1.31
N ASN A 13 -7.79 7.54 1.50
CA ASN A 13 -7.33 6.65 2.55
C ASN A 13 -5.86 6.23 2.37
N ALA A 14 -5.38 6.09 1.12
CA ALA A 14 -3.98 5.82 0.84
C ALA A 14 -3.08 7.00 1.25
N LEU A 15 -3.48 8.23 0.92
CA LEU A 15 -2.77 9.45 1.35
C LEU A 15 -2.76 9.61 2.87
N ILE A 16 -3.89 9.32 3.52
CA ILE A 16 -3.98 9.28 4.99
C ILE A 16 -3.00 8.25 5.55
N ALA A 17 -2.91 7.06 4.96
CA ALA A 17 -1.98 6.02 5.39
C ALA A 17 -0.52 6.47 5.27
N LEU A 18 -0.13 7.17 4.21
CA LEU A 18 1.21 7.79 4.10
C LEU A 18 1.48 8.79 5.23
N GLY A 19 0.50 9.66 5.52
CA GLY A 19 0.59 10.58 6.65
C GLY A 19 0.76 9.83 7.98
N LEU A 20 -0.07 8.84 8.25
CA LEU A 20 0.02 8.01 9.47
C LEU A 20 1.38 7.31 9.58
N ALA A 21 1.93 6.81 8.47
CA ALA A 21 3.24 6.17 8.43
C ALA A 21 4.37 7.14 8.83
N ARG A 22 4.31 8.39 8.37
CA ARG A 22 5.28 9.44 8.72
C ARG A 22 5.29 9.76 10.22
N TYR A 23 4.14 9.66 10.88
CA TYR A 23 4.00 9.84 12.32
C TYR A 23 4.20 8.55 13.13
N GLY A 24 4.63 7.45 12.51
CA GLY A 24 4.88 6.18 13.18
C GLY A 24 3.62 5.42 13.62
N LEU A 25 2.43 5.84 13.20
CA LEU A 25 1.14 5.24 13.57
C LEU A 25 0.85 3.93 12.80
N ARG A 26 1.76 2.96 12.93
CA ARG A 26 1.81 1.73 12.14
C ARG A 26 0.53 0.88 12.22
N ARG A 27 -0.06 0.76 13.43
CA ARG A 27 -1.34 0.02 13.60
C ARG A 27 -2.48 0.64 12.79
N SER A 28 -2.50 1.96 12.68
CA SER A 28 -3.51 2.67 11.89
C SER A 28 -3.31 2.45 10.39
N VAL A 29 -2.05 2.47 9.91
CA VAL A 29 -1.71 2.12 8.53
C VAL A 29 -2.20 0.72 8.20
N GLU A 30 -1.91 -0.28 9.05
CA GLU A 30 -2.34 -1.66 8.85
C GLU A 30 -3.87 -1.79 8.80
N ARG A 31 -4.58 -1.07 9.67
CA ARG A 31 -6.06 -1.07 9.67
C ARG A 31 -6.62 -0.52 8.37
N VAL A 32 -6.08 0.58 7.87
CA VAL A 32 -6.49 1.17 6.59
C VAL A 32 -6.19 0.19 5.46
N PHE A 33 -4.98 -0.36 5.43
CA PHE A 33 -4.56 -1.31 4.41
C PHE A 33 -5.48 -2.54 4.39
N LYS A 34 -5.67 -3.18 5.56
CA LYS A 34 -6.57 -4.33 5.66
C LYS A 34 -7.97 -4.00 5.21
N GLY A 35 -8.47 -2.81 5.58
CA GLY A 35 -9.79 -2.35 5.19
C GLY A 35 -10.00 -2.28 3.68
N LEU A 36 -9.07 -1.67 2.98
CA LEU A 36 -9.12 -1.53 1.52
C LEU A 36 -8.79 -2.84 0.79
N PHE A 37 -7.86 -3.64 1.34
CA PHE A 37 -7.57 -4.97 0.82
C PHE A 37 -8.80 -5.87 0.87
N ASP A 38 -9.47 -5.94 2.03
CA ASP A 38 -10.73 -6.70 2.17
C ASP A 38 -11.78 -6.18 1.19
N ALA A 39 -11.94 -4.86 1.04
CA ALA A 39 -12.89 -4.28 0.09
C ALA A 39 -12.57 -4.70 -1.36
N ALA A 40 -11.31 -4.66 -1.76
CA ALA A 40 -10.87 -5.05 -3.09
C ALA A 40 -11.21 -6.51 -3.43
N THR A 41 -11.30 -7.40 -2.43
CA THR A 41 -11.65 -8.82 -2.67
C THR A 41 -13.05 -9.00 -3.25
N TYR A 42 -13.93 -8.02 -3.06
CA TYR A 42 -15.31 -8.01 -3.58
C TYR A 42 -15.44 -7.26 -4.90
N MET A 43 -14.37 -6.62 -5.39
CA MET A 43 -14.40 -5.84 -6.62
C MET A 43 -13.96 -6.67 -7.82
N GLU A 44 -14.48 -6.33 -8.99
CA GLU A 44 -14.09 -6.95 -10.24
C GLU A 44 -12.57 -6.74 -10.47
N MET A 45 -11.88 -7.80 -10.89
CA MET A 45 -10.43 -7.84 -11.08
C MET A 45 -9.61 -7.33 -9.88
N ARG A 46 -10.20 -7.29 -8.67
CA ARG A 46 -9.60 -6.74 -7.44
C ARG A 46 -9.23 -5.26 -7.56
N ARG A 47 -9.85 -4.52 -8.45
CA ARG A 47 -9.62 -3.10 -8.67
C ARG A 47 -10.63 -2.26 -7.89
N LEU A 48 -10.12 -1.32 -7.11
CA LEU A 48 -10.96 -0.44 -6.31
C LEU A 48 -11.70 0.58 -7.18
N PRO A 49 -12.98 0.86 -6.86
CA PRO A 49 -13.74 1.92 -7.49
C PRO A 49 -13.29 3.29 -6.96
N GLU A 50 -13.76 4.35 -7.60
CA GLU A 50 -13.57 5.73 -7.15
C GLU A 50 -13.93 5.91 -5.68
N LEU A 51 -15.09 5.40 -5.29
CA LEU A 51 -15.59 5.38 -3.92
C LEU A 51 -16.62 4.27 -3.73
N PHE A 52 -16.91 3.95 -2.49
CA PHE A 52 -18.05 3.10 -2.10
C PHE A 52 -18.73 3.65 -0.85
N CYS A 53 -19.95 3.20 -0.60
CA CYS A 53 -20.72 3.68 0.54
C CYS A 53 -20.08 3.27 1.86
N GLY A 54 -19.93 4.24 2.79
CA GLY A 54 -19.32 4.04 4.11
C GLY A 54 -20.27 3.44 5.15
N PHE A 55 -21.13 2.49 4.76
CA PHE A 55 -21.96 1.75 5.70
C PHE A 55 -21.14 0.85 6.62
N GLN A 56 -21.70 0.53 7.78
CA GLN A 56 -21.07 -0.43 8.67
C GLN A 56 -20.86 -1.78 7.99
N ARG A 57 -19.73 -2.39 8.28
CA ARG A 57 -19.41 -3.73 7.76
C ARG A 57 -20.41 -4.75 8.28
N SER A 58 -20.90 -5.57 7.37
CA SER A 58 -21.69 -6.76 7.68
C SER A 58 -20.90 -8.00 7.31
N ARG A 59 -20.96 -9.03 8.18
CA ARG A 59 -20.24 -10.28 7.94
C ARG A 59 -20.69 -10.92 6.62
N GLY A 60 -19.72 -11.30 5.78
CA GLY A 60 -19.96 -11.97 4.50
C GLY A 60 -20.51 -11.06 3.39
N ARG A 61 -20.53 -9.75 3.59
CA ARG A 61 -20.95 -8.79 2.57
C ARG A 61 -19.84 -7.85 2.18
N GLY A 62 -19.70 -7.60 0.88
CA GLY A 62 -18.82 -6.57 0.33
C GLY A 62 -19.34 -5.15 0.59
N PRO A 63 -18.51 -4.14 0.28
CA PRO A 63 -18.93 -2.75 0.31
C PRO A 63 -20.10 -2.50 -0.64
N THR A 64 -21.01 -1.63 -0.23
CA THR A 64 -22.10 -1.19 -1.11
C THR A 64 -21.53 -0.24 -2.17
N HIS A 65 -21.72 -0.57 -3.43
CA HIS A 65 -21.33 0.29 -4.53
C HIS A 65 -22.12 1.60 -4.53
N TYR A 66 -21.45 2.69 -4.90
CA TYR A 66 -22.13 3.96 -5.16
C TYR A 66 -22.51 4.00 -6.65
N PRO A 67 -23.78 4.18 -7.02
CA PRO A 67 -24.26 3.89 -8.38
C PRO A 67 -23.58 4.66 -9.51
N VAL A 68 -23.15 5.91 -9.24
CA VAL A 68 -22.50 6.78 -10.23
C VAL A 68 -20.98 6.86 -10.11
N ALA A 69 -20.38 6.10 -9.19
CA ALA A 69 -18.93 6.06 -9.05
C ALA A 69 -18.27 5.26 -10.19
N CYS A 70 -17.14 5.77 -10.68
CA CYS A 70 -16.33 5.04 -11.65
C CYS A 70 -15.83 3.72 -11.04
N SER A 71 -16.02 2.60 -11.72
CA SER A 71 -15.58 1.29 -11.23
C SER A 71 -15.07 0.42 -12.40
N PRO A 72 -13.76 0.15 -12.45
CA PRO A 72 -12.70 0.69 -11.60
C PRO A 72 -12.34 2.15 -11.94
N GLN A 73 -11.62 2.81 -11.03
CA GLN A 73 -10.99 4.10 -11.28
C GLN A 73 -9.46 3.99 -11.17
N ALA A 74 -8.72 4.62 -12.09
CA ALA A 74 -7.27 4.43 -12.19
C ALA A 74 -6.52 4.75 -10.88
N TRP A 75 -6.71 5.94 -10.30
CA TRP A 75 -6.00 6.31 -9.06
C TRP A 75 -6.46 5.52 -7.84
N ALA A 76 -7.73 5.13 -7.76
CA ALA A 76 -8.22 4.23 -6.71
C ALA A 76 -7.60 2.82 -6.86
N SER A 77 -7.45 2.35 -8.09
CA SER A 77 -6.78 1.07 -8.39
C SER A 77 -5.28 1.10 -8.08
N ALA A 78 -4.64 2.29 -8.05
CA ALA A 78 -3.25 2.48 -7.64
C ALA A 78 -3.06 2.49 -6.10
N THR A 79 -4.13 2.62 -5.33
CA THR A 79 -4.10 2.65 -3.85
C THR A 79 -3.25 1.55 -3.21
N PRO A 80 -3.27 0.28 -3.65
CA PRO A 80 -2.45 -0.77 -3.05
C PRO A 80 -0.94 -0.47 -3.08
N PHE A 81 -0.45 0.17 -4.13
CA PHE A 81 0.97 0.56 -4.23
C PHE A 81 1.34 1.60 -3.19
N THR A 82 0.50 2.61 -2.98
CA THR A 82 0.69 3.64 -1.94
C THR A 82 0.62 3.04 -0.54
N LEU A 83 -0.25 2.05 -0.31
CA LEU A 83 -0.32 1.34 0.97
C LEU A 83 0.91 0.47 1.24
N ILE A 84 1.47 -0.14 0.20
CA ILE A 84 2.76 -0.86 0.27
C ILE A 84 3.88 0.13 0.61
N GLU A 85 3.95 1.27 -0.07
CA GLU A 85 4.91 2.34 0.21
C GLU A 85 4.82 2.79 1.67
N ALA A 86 3.61 3.07 2.17
CA ALA A 86 3.38 3.46 3.56
C ALA A 86 3.80 2.37 4.56
N SER A 87 3.56 1.10 4.26
CA SER A 87 3.88 -0.03 5.13
C SER A 87 5.38 -0.30 5.20
N LEU A 88 6.07 -0.20 4.07
CA LEU A 88 7.51 -0.44 3.98
C LEU A 88 8.34 0.81 4.32
N GLY A 89 7.71 1.99 4.41
CA GLY A 89 8.42 3.26 4.53
C GLY A 89 9.38 3.47 3.35
N LEU A 90 8.93 3.08 2.15
CA LEU A 90 9.72 3.10 0.93
C LEU A 90 10.00 4.54 0.51
N GLN A 91 11.26 4.84 0.24
CA GLN A 91 11.73 6.16 -0.17
C GLN A 91 12.72 6.02 -1.32
N PHE A 92 12.64 6.93 -2.27
CA PHE A 92 13.56 7.00 -3.40
C PHE A 92 14.38 8.27 -3.28
N ASP A 93 15.70 8.14 -3.19
CA ASP A 93 16.64 9.25 -3.19
C ASP A 93 17.43 9.27 -4.51
N PRO A 94 17.01 10.10 -5.48
CA PRO A 94 17.72 10.17 -6.75
C PRO A 94 19.13 10.77 -6.62
N VAL A 95 19.41 11.61 -5.61
CA VAL A 95 20.73 12.23 -5.44
C VAL A 95 21.72 11.18 -4.96
N ALA A 96 21.36 10.45 -3.90
CA ALA A 96 22.19 9.36 -3.37
C ALA A 96 22.16 8.08 -4.21
N ASN A 97 21.28 8.00 -5.22
CA ASN A 97 20.99 6.78 -6.00
C ASN A 97 20.62 5.60 -5.08
N GLU A 98 19.73 5.87 -4.13
CA GLU A 98 19.36 4.95 -3.06
C GLU A 98 17.84 4.71 -3.00
N ILE A 99 17.47 3.45 -2.80
CA ILE A 99 16.11 3.04 -2.40
C ILE A 99 16.20 2.64 -0.93
N ARG A 100 15.45 3.35 -0.07
CA ARG A 100 15.49 3.18 1.37
C ARG A 100 14.16 2.64 1.88
N LEU A 101 14.22 1.65 2.76
CA LEU A 101 13.08 1.16 3.53
C LEU A 101 13.24 1.62 4.99
N ARG A 102 12.32 2.46 5.46
CA ARG A 102 12.39 3.01 6.82
C ARG A 102 11.36 2.35 7.73
N ASN A 103 11.84 1.65 8.75
CA ASN A 103 10.99 0.88 9.67
C ASN A 103 10.00 -0.02 8.92
N PRO A 104 10.45 -0.81 7.92
CA PRO A 104 9.55 -1.60 7.09
C PRO A 104 8.74 -2.59 7.92
N ARG A 105 7.47 -2.72 7.58
CA ARG A 105 6.58 -3.73 8.14
C ARG A 105 5.68 -4.30 7.05
N LEU A 106 5.36 -5.58 7.14
CA LEU A 106 4.28 -6.18 6.37
C LEU A 106 3.02 -6.27 7.24
N PRO A 107 1.84 -5.99 6.69
CA PRO A 107 0.58 -6.26 7.37
C PRO A 107 0.49 -7.72 7.81
N SER A 108 -0.26 -7.99 8.90
CA SER A 108 -0.41 -9.34 9.47
C SER A 108 -1.00 -10.38 8.52
N PHE A 109 -1.66 -9.95 7.46
CA PHE A 109 -2.25 -10.80 6.42
C PHE A 109 -1.33 -11.02 5.20
N VAL A 110 -0.08 -10.50 5.22
CA VAL A 110 0.93 -10.65 4.17
C VAL A 110 2.18 -11.26 4.79
N ASP A 111 2.54 -12.46 4.38
CA ASP A 111 3.75 -13.15 4.86
C ASP A 111 4.99 -12.81 4.04
N GLU A 112 4.79 -12.63 2.74
CA GLU A 112 5.86 -12.31 1.79
C GLU A 112 5.35 -11.34 0.73
N LEU A 113 6.21 -10.41 0.34
CA LEU A 113 5.97 -9.46 -0.75
C LEU A 113 7.18 -9.41 -1.66
N VAL A 114 6.98 -9.58 -2.94
CA VAL A 114 8.01 -9.39 -3.96
C VAL A 114 7.72 -8.13 -4.74
N LEU A 115 8.65 -7.19 -4.69
CA LEU A 115 8.63 -5.96 -5.48
C LEU A 115 9.60 -6.15 -6.65
N ARG A 116 9.08 -6.10 -7.87
CA ARG A 116 9.89 -6.27 -9.07
C ARG A 116 10.08 -4.95 -9.79
N ASN A 117 11.26 -4.78 -10.34
CA ASN A 117 11.60 -3.64 -11.18
C ASN A 117 11.35 -2.29 -10.49
N LEU A 118 11.74 -2.15 -9.23
CA LEU A 118 11.78 -0.84 -8.58
C LEU A 118 12.83 0.01 -9.27
N GLN A 119 12.39 0.98 -10.04
CA GLN A 119 13.26 1.80 -10.89
C GLN A 119 13.71 3.07 -10.15
N LEU A 120 14.98 3.39 -10.29
CA LEU A 120 15.56 4.66 -9.89
C LEU A 120 16.59 5.09 -10.94
N LYS A 121 16.30 6.17 -11.69
CA LYS A 121 17.08 6.59 -12.85
C LYS A 121 17.20 5.45 -13.90
N GLN A 122 18.44 5.05 -14.21
CA GLN A 122 18.74 3.98 -15.16
C GLN A 122 19.01 2.63 -14.46
N SER A 123 18.74 2.57 -13.16
CA SER A 123 18.95 1.37 -12.35
C SER A 123 17.60 0.78 -11.91
N SER A 124 17.59 -0.52 -11.64
CA SER A 124 16.43 -1.17 -11.03
C SER A 124 16.84 -2.28 -10.06
N VAL A 125 15.92 -2.62 -9.16
CA VAL A 125 16.13 -3.68 -8.19
C VAL A 125 14.85 -4.47 -7.96
N ASP A 126 15.00 -5.78 -7.80
CA ASP A 126 13.94 -6.67 -7.34
C ASP A 126 14.19 -7.00 -5.86
N LEU A 127 13.18 -6.75 -5.03
CA LEU A 127 13.25 -6.98 -3.59
C LEU A 127 12.24 -8.03 -3.16
N LYS A 128 12.63 -8.87 -2.21
CA LYS A 128 11.73 -9.72 -1.46
C LYS A 128 11.71 -9.27 0.00
N VAL A 129 10.53 -8.99 0.51
CA VAL A 129 10.30 -8.65 1.91
C VAL A 129 9.52 -9.80 2.54
N ARG A 130 10.06 -10.40 3.61
CA ARG A 130 9.42 -11.50 4.33
C ARG A 130 9.18 -11.12 5.78
N ARG A 131 7.99 -11.42 6.27
CA ARG A 131 7.59 -11.18 7.66
C ARG A 131 8.12 -12.29 8.57
N HIS A 132 8.68 -11.90 9.69
CA HIS A 132 8.99 -12.72 10.85
C HIS A 132 8.12 -12.29 12.02
N ALA A 133 8.23 -12.95 13.18
CA ALA A 133 7.36 -12.67 14.32
C ALA A 133 7.27 -11.18 14.70
N ASN A 134 8.39 -10.47 14.76
CA ASN A 134 8.45 -9.06 15.15
C ASN A 134 9.14 -8.15 14.13
N GLU A 135 9.70 -8.72 13.07
CA GLU A 135 10.58 -8.03 12.13
C GLU A 135 10.26 -8.43 10.69
N VAL A 136 10.89 -7.76 9.77
CA VAL A 136 10.94 -8.16 8.36
C VAL A 136 12.38 -8.36 7.92
N SER A 137 12.64 -9.33 7.04
CA SER A 137 13.87 -9.42 6.28
C SER A 137 13.64 -8.85 4.88
N VAL A 138 14.69 -8.20 4.35
CA VAL A 138 14.70 -7.67 2.98
C VAL A 138 15.86 -8.33 2.24
N GLU A 139 15.53 -9.01 1.17
CA GLU A 139 16.46 -9.70 0.29
C GLU A 139 16.48 -9.03 -1.08
N ILE A 140 17.67 -8.78 -1.63
CA ILE A 140 17.81 -8.32 -3.01
C ILE A 140 17.86 -9.55 -3.89
N LEU A 141 16.83 -9.74 -4.73
CA LEU A 141 16.75 -10.85 -5.67
C LEU A 141 17.58 -10.57 -6.93
N GLU A 142 17.49 -9.36 -7.44
CA GLU A 142 18.22 -8.93 -8.62
C GLU A 142 18.51 -7.44 -8.53
N ARG A 143 19.66 -7.02 -9.04
CA ARG A 143 20.05 -5.61 -9.15
C ARG A 143 20.61 -5.36 -10.55
N ARG A 144 20.08 -4.33 -11.20
CA ARG A 144 20.55 -3.84 -12.49
C ARG A 144 21.02 -2.40 -12.31
N GLY A 145 22.27 -2.13 -12.60
CA GLY A 145 22.91 -0.82 -12.38
C GLY A 145 23.42 -0.63 -10.95
N GLN A 146 23.58 0.63 -10.53
CA GLN A 146 24.33 1.03 -9.34
C GLN A 146 23.45 1.49 -8.16
N VAL A 147 22.16 1.14 -8.17
CA VAL A 147 21.25 1.54 -7.09
C VAL A 147 21.63 0.89 -5.77
N GLN A 148 21.66 1.69 -4.70
CA GLN A 148 21.84 1.20 -3.33
C GLN A 148 20.47 0.88 -2.72
N VAL A 149 20.45 -0.10 -1.82
CA VAL A 149 19.27 -0.44 -1.03
C VAL A 149 19.67 -0.44 0.43
N SER A 150 18.98 0.35 1.25
CA SER A 150 19.19 0.42 2.69
C SER A 150 17.89 0.12 3.46
N VAL A 151 18.06 -0.50 4.62
CA VAL A 151 16.99 -0.71 5.59
C VAL A 151 17.37 0.00 6.87
N VAL A 152 16.53 0.94 7.30
CA VAL A 152 16.79 1.80 8.47
C VAL A 152 15.71 1.58 9.52
N PHE A 153 16.13 1.29 10.74
CA PHE A 153 15.28 1.23 11.92
C PHE A 153 15.58 2.41 12.84
N SER A 154 14.56 3.12 13.28
CA SER A 154 14.67 4.33 14.09
C SER A 154 13.64 4.37 15.21
#